data_b58108eca7a5522fc67f1b8675c12b99
#
_entry.id   b58108eca7a5522fc67f1b8675c12b99
#
_cell.length_a   1.000
_cell.length_b   1.000
_cell.length_c   1.000
_cell.angle_alpha   90.00
_cell.angle_beta   90.00
_cell.angle_gamma   90.00
#
_symmetry.space_group_name_H-M   'P 1'
#
loop_
_entity.id
_entity.type
_entity.pdbx_description
1 polymer ?
#
loop_
_entity_poly.entity_id
_entity_poly.type
_entity_poly.pdbx_seq_one_letter_code
_entity_poly.pdbx_strand_id
1 'polypeptide(L)'
;RNVTGVQTCALPISGRIGIAALSVGLAQGAYEAALRYSRDRVAFGHPISHFQAIQWKLADNATRIDAARLLTYRAAYMEMQGRRTTTESSMAKLYASEAAVKAADDCVQIHGGYGFVKDYPAEKYFRDVKLTTIGEGTSEIQRLVIARHLLAG
;
A
#
# COMPACT_ATOMS: atom_id res chain seq x y z
N ARG A 1 -30.17 14.27 -0.29
CA ARG A 1 -29.80 12.97 0.32
C ARG A 1 -28.31 12.98 0.58
N ASN A 2 -27.90 13.17 1.83
CA ASN A 2 -26.49 13.08 2.24
C ASN A 2 -26.05 11.61 2.23
N VAL A 3 -25.58 11.14 1.10
CA VAL A 3 -25.06 9.76 0.91
C VAL A 3 -23.76 9.53 1.68
N THR A 4 -23.00 10.59 1.96
CA THR A 4 -21.68 10.54 2.59
C THR A 4 -21.67 10.16 4.07
N GLY A 5 -22.70 10.47 4.84
CA GLY A 5 -22.73 10.20 6.28
C GLY A 5 -23.00 8.73 6.64
N VAL A 6 -23.87 8.07 5.88
CA VAL A 6 -24.32 6.69 6.17
C VAL A 6 -23.28 5.66 5.73
N GLN A 7 -22.60 5.89 4.60
CA GLN A 7 -21.59 4.96 4.10
C GLN A 7 -20.32 4.93 4.97
N THR A 8 -19.97 6.03 5.63
CA THR A 8 -18.75 6.10 6.46
C THR A 8 -18.87 5.30 7.77
N CYS A 9 -20.07 5.16 8.31
CA CYS A 9 -20.32 4.40 9.55
C CYS A 9 -20.59 2.90 9.31
N ALA A 10 -20.99 2.53 8.08
CA ALA A 10 -21.40 1.18 7.74
C ALA A 10 -20.30 0.31 7.12
N LEU A 11 -19.13 0.89 6.83
CA LEU A 11 -18.01 0.10 6.29
C LEU A 11 -17.42 -0.78 7.41
N PRO A 12 -17.43 -2.11 7.25
CA PRO A 12 -16.97 -3.01 8.30
C PRO A 12 -15.50 -2.76 8.64
N ILE A 13 -15.18 -2.75 9.92
CA ILE A 13 -13.79 -2.59 10.41
C ILE A 13 -12.90 -3.69 9.82
N SER A 14 -13.38 -4.92 9.78
CA SER A 14 -12.72 -6.07 9.14
C SER A 14 -12.44 -5.85 7.65
N GLY A 15 -13.32 -5.18 6.91
CA GLY A 15 -13.09 -4.82 5.51
C GLY A 15 -11.87 -3.90 5.33
N ARG A 16 -11.69 -2.92 6.20
CA ARG A 16 -10.50 -2.03 6.16
C ARG A 16 -9.21 -2.79 6.43
N ILE A 17 -9.21 -3.70 7.41
CA ILE A 17 -8.05 -4.56 7.72
C ILE A 17 -7.77 -5.49 6.53
N GLY A 18 -8.81 -6.04 5.89
CA GLY A 18 -8.69 -6.86 4.70
C GLY A 18 -8.03 -6.12 3.54
N ILE A 19 -8.46 -4.87 3.25
CA ILE A 19 -7.81 -4.03 2.22
C ILE A 19 -6.39 -3.65 2.62
N ALA A 20 -6.11 -3.39 3.90
CA ALA A 20 -4.74 -3.13 4.36
C ALA A 20 -3.83 -4.35 4.12
N ALA A 21 -4.29 -5.56 4.43
CA ALA A 21 -3.55 -6.80 4.19
C ALA A 21 -3.34 -7.06 2.68
N LEU A 22 -4.37 -6.85 1.85
CA LEU A 22 -4.25 -6.92 0.40
C LEU A 22 -3.21 -5.92 -0.13
N SER A 23 -3.23 -4.68 0.39
CA SER A 23 -2.27 -3.64 0.01
C SER A 23 -0.84 -4.04 0.35
N VAL A 24 -0.60 -4.59 1.54
CA VAL A 24 0.72 -5.09 1.94
C VAL A 24 1.18 -6.21 1.00
N GLY A 25 0.29 -7.13 0.61
CA GLY A 25 0.60 -8.20 -0.34
C GLY A 25 0.98 -7.67 -1.73
N LEU A 26 0.20 -6.71 -2.27
CA LEU A 26 0.49 -6.08 -3.56
C LEU A 26 1.81 -5.29 -3.52
N ALA A 27 2.04 -4.52 -2.44
CA ALA A 27 3.29 -3.78 -2.24
C ALA A 27 4.50 -4.70 -2.20
N GLN A 28 4.40 -5.82 -1.45
CA GLN A 28 5.45 -6.82 -1.34
C GLN A 28 5.76 -7.45 -2.70
N GLY A 29 4.74 -7.87 -3.45
CA GLY A 29 4.91 -8.45 -4.78
C GLY A 29 5.55 -7.48 -5.77
N ALA A 30 5.13 -6.22 -5.78
CA ALA A 30 5.72 -5.17 -6.62
C ALA A 30 7.20 -4.91 -6.24
N TYR A 31 7.49 -4.83 -4.95
CA TYR A 31 8.85 -4.67 -4.43
C TYR A 31 9.76 -5.84 -4.82
N GLU A 32 9.32 -7.08 -4.66
CA GLU A 32 10.10 -8.27 -5.01
C GLU A 32 10.38 -8.36 -6.51
N ALA A 33 9.39 -8.00 -7.35
CA ALA A 33 9.58 -7.92 -8.80
C ALA A 33 10.64 -6.87 -9.16
N ALA A 34 10.55 -5.67 -8.57
CA ALA A 34 11.50 -4.59 -8.77
C ALA A 34 12.93 -4.95 -8.30
N LEU A 35 13.03 -5.56 -7.11
CA LEU A 35 14.30 -6.01 -6.53
C LEU A 35 14.99 -7.05 -7.45
N ARG A 36 14.24 -8.05 -7.92
CA ARG A 36 14.74 -9.08 -8.83
C ARG A 36 15.21 -8.47 -10.14
N TYR A 37 14.35 -7.70 -10.79
CA TYR A 37 14.68 -7.03 -12.04
C TYR A 37 15.90 -6.12 -11.91
N SER A 38 16.05 -5.40 -10.81
CA SER A 38 17.20 -4.52 -10.58
C SER A 38 18.55 -5.24 -10.50
N ARG A 39 18.55 -6.51 -10.08
CA ARG A 39 19.74 -7.37 -10.02
C ARG A 39 20.09 -7.98 -11.37
N ASP A 40 19.07 -8.29 -12.17
CA ASP A 40 19.21 -8.99 -13.45
C ASP A 40 19.48 -8.03 -14.62
N ARG A 41 18.88 -6.83 -14.58
CA ARG A 41 19.01 -5.84 -15.64
C ARG A 41 20.37 -5.15 -15.59
N VAL A 42 21.15 -5.28 -16.68
CA VAL A 42 22.42 -4.58 -16.85
C VAL A 42 22.23 -3.32 -17.70
N ALA A 43 22.77 -2.20 -17.24
CA ALA A 43 22.90 -0.94 -17.98
C ALA A 43 24.22 -0.27 -17.59
N PHE A 44 24.88 0.37 -18.55
CA PHE A 44 26.19 1.03 -18.34
C PHE A 44 27.26 0.10 -17.74
N GLY A 45 27.22 -1.18 -18.09
CA GLY A 45 28.21 -2.19 -17.66
C GLY A 45 27.95 -2.83 -16.28
N HIS A 46 26.89 -2.43 -15.57
CA HIS A 46 26.57 -2.96 -14.24
C HIS A 46 25.09 -3.28 -14.08
N PRO A 47 24.70 -4.19 -13.16
CA PRO A 47 23.32 -4.31 -12.72
C PRO A 47 22.77 -2.96 -12.26
N ILE A 48 21.51 -2.64 -12.59
CA ILE A 48 20.95 -1.33 -12.23
C ILE A 48 20.81 -1.14 -10.72
N SER A 49 20.85 -2.20 -9.93
CA SER A 49 20.94 -2.17 -8.46
C SER A 49 22.19 -1.47 -7.91
N HIS A 50 23.21 -1.22 -8.74
CA HIS A 50 24.40 -0.44 -8.36
C HIS A 50 24.13 1.08 -8.31
N PHE A 51 23.06 1.55 -8.96
CA PHE A 51 22.76 2.98 -8.96
C PHE A 51 22.00 3.40 -7.70
N GLN A 52 22.51 4.43 -7.02
CA GLN A 52 21.92 4.93 -5.76
C GLN A 52 20.43 5.28 -5.88
N ALA A 53 20.00 5.86 -7.01
CA ALA A 53 18.59 6.18 -7.23
C ALA A 53 17.68 4.94 -7.19
N ILE A 54 18.17 3.78 -7.60
CA ILE A 54 17.46 2.49 -7.50
C ILE A 54 17.51 1.98 -6.06
N GLN A 55 18.69 2.05 -5.42
CA GLN A 55 18.88 1.61 -4.02
C GLN A 55 17.95 2.37 -3.06
N TRP A 56 17.82 3.70 -3.23
CA TRP A 56 16.93 4.52 -2.39
C TRP A 56 15.46 4.11 -2.55
N LYS A 57 15.00 3.90 -3.79
CA LYS A 57 13.64 3.41 -4.04
C LYS A 57 13.37 2.07 -3.36
N LEU A 58 14.32 1.14 -3.45
CA LEU A 58 14.21 -0.17 -2.82
C LEU A 58 14.21 -0.06 -1.28
N ALA A 59 15.10 0.73 -0.70
CA ALA A 59 15.18 0.94 0.75
C ALA A 59 13.91 1.59 1.31
N ASP A 60 13.42 2.63 0.64
CA ASP A 60 12.19 3.34 1.00
C ASP A 60 10.97 2.43 0.95
N ASN A 61 10.84 1.61 -0.11
CA ASN A 61 9.71 0.70 -0.24
C ASN A 61 9.76 -0.41 0.79
N ALA A 62 10.95 -0.99 1.07
CA ALA A 62 11.10 -1.98 2.14
C ALA A 62 10.63 -1.43 3.49
N THR A 63 11.06 -0.21 3.83
CA THR A 63 10.67 0.47 5.08
C THR A 63 9.16 0.74 5.14
N ARG A 64 8.57 1.26 4.05
CA ARG A 64 7.12 1.53 3.99
C ARG A 64 6.28 0.26 4.10
N ILE A 65 6.70 -0.83 3.46
CA ILE A 65 6.00 -2.12 3.51
C ILE A 65 6.03 -2.69 4.92
N ASP A 66 7.16 -2.61 5.61
CA ASP A 66 7.28 -3.10 6.98
C ASP A 66 6.41 -2.28 7.95
N ALA A 67 6.44 -0.96 7.84
CA ALA A 67 5.56 -0.08 8.61
C ALA A 67 4.06 -0.37 8.33
N ALA A 68 3.69 -0.58 7.07
CA ALA A 68 2.32 -0.94 6.67
C ALA A 68 1.88 -2.27 7.30
N ARG A 69 2.78 -3.26 7.28
CA ARG A 69 2.56 -4.58 7.88
C ARG A 69 2.33 -4.49 9.38
N LEU A 70 3.17 -3.74 10.09
CA LEU A 70 3.04 -3.55 11.54
C LEU A 70 1.73 -2.84 11.91
N LEU A 71 1.32 -1.80 11.17
CA LEU A 71 0.03 -1.14 11.38
C LEU A 71 -1.15 -2.10 11.14
N THR A 72 -1.05 -2.93 10.09
CA THR A 72 -2.09 -3.92 9.76
C THR A 72 -2.19 -4.98 10.86
N TYR A 73 -1.06 -5.52 11.32
CA TYR A 73 -1.04 -6.51 12.41
C TYR A 73 -1.55 -5.94 13.74
N ARG A 74 -1.19 -4.69 14.05
CA ARG A 74 -1.72 -4.00 15.24
C ARG A 74 -3.25 -3.93 15.19
N ALA A 75 -3.82 -3.50 14.08
CA ALA A 75 -5.27 -3.39 13.91
C ALA A 75 -5.95 -4.77 14.02
N ALA A 76 -5.41 -5.78 13.35
CA ALA A 76 -5.93 -7.15 13.39
C ALA A 76 -5.85 -7.76 14.78
N TYR A 77 -4.73 -7.60 15.48
CA TYR A 77 -4.56 -8.11 16.85
C TYR A 77 -5.55 -7.48 17.84
N MET A 78 -5.76 -6.15 17.74
CA MET A 78 -6.72 -5.46 18.59
C MET A 78 -8.17 -5.93 18.31
N GLU A 79 -8.52 -6.16 17.03
CA GLU A 79 -9.83 -6.69 16.65
C GLU A 79 -10.05 -8.11 17.22
N MET A 80 -9.03 -8.99 17.14
CA MET A 80 -9.08 -10.33 17.72
C MET A 80 -9.33 -10.32 19.24
N GLN A 81 -8.92 -9.25 19.92
CA GLN A 81 -9.18 -9.06 21.36
C GLN A 81 -10.55 -8.43 21.66
N GLY A 82 -11.42 -8.26 20.67
CA GLY A 82 -12.74 -7.63 20.81
C GLY A 82 -12.68 -6.12 21.10
N ARG A 83 -11.53 -5.46 20.87
CA ARG A 83 -11.40 -4.02 21.06
C ARG A 83 -11.96 -3.25 19.87
N ARG A 84 -12.49 -2.05 20.12
CA ARG A 84 -12.88 -1.15 19.03
C ARG A 84 -11.62 -0.63 18.32
N THR A 85 -11.54 -0.85 17.00
CA THR A 85 -10.34 -0.56 16.20
C THR A 85 -10.62 0.42 15.05
N THR A 86 -11.60 1.29 15.21
CA THR A 86 -12.02 2.23 14.13
C THR A 86 -10.86 3.10 13.64
N THR A 87 -10.06 3.64 14.56
CA THR A 87 -8.91 4.49 14.23
C THR A 87 -7.76 3.67 13.66
N GLU A 88 -7.40 2.57 14.31
CA GLU A 88 -6.27 1.73 13.92
C GLU A 88 -6.49 1.06 12.56
N SER A 89 -7.71 0.56 12.30
CA SER A 89 -8.06 -0.01 10.98
C SER A 89 -8.04 1.04 9.87
N SER A 90 -8.46 2.27 10.18
CA SER A 90 -8.39 3.38 9.23
C SER A 90 -6.95 3.82 8.96
N MET A 91 -6.11 3.89 9.98
CA MET A 91 -4.67 4.18 9.83
C MET A 91 -3.97 3.09 9.02
N ALA A 92 -4.22 1.83 9.34
CA ALA A 92 -3.65 0.69 8.61
C ALA A 92 -4.03 0.73 7.13
N LYS A 93 -5.33 0.88 6.83
CA LYS A 93 -5.84 0.95 5.46
C LYS A 93 -5.26 2.13 4.68
N LEU A 94 -5.26 3.30 5.29
CA LEU A 94 -4.73 4.52 4.66
C LEU A 94 -3.25 4.35 4.31
N TYR A 95 -2.44 4.01 5.30
CA TYR A 95 -0.99 3.91 5.11
C TYR A 95 -0.61 2.77 4.16
N ALA A 96 -1.19 1.57 4.33
CA ALA A 96 -0.87 0.43 3.50
C ALA A 96 -1.22 0.65 2.03
N SER A 97 -2.39 1.24 1.74
CA SER A 97 -2.81 1.50 0.37
C SER A 97 -1.93 2.55 -0.33
N GLU A 98 -1.54 3.62 0.37
CA GLU A 98 -0.63 4.65 -0.19
C GLU A 98 0.80 4.11 -0.37
N ALA A 99 1.30 3.31 0.57
CA ALA A 99 2.57 2.62 0.44
C ALA A 99 2.58 1.66 -0.75
N ALA A 100 1.48 0.93 -0.97
CA ALA A 100 1.35 0.01 -2.09
C ALA A 100 1.34 0.73 -3.45
N VAL A 101 0.64 1.86 -3.56
CA VAL A 101 0.68 2.70 -4.78
C VAL A 101 2.10 3.15 -5.06
N LYS A 102 2.84 3.59 -4.05
CA LYS A 102 4.23 4.03 -4.23
C LYS A 102 5.16 2.88 -4.62
N ALA A 103 4.99 1.70 -4.02
CA ALA A 103 5.78 0.52 -4.39
C ALA A 103 5.51 0.06 -5.82
N ALA A 104 4.27 0.11 -6.28
CA ALA A 104 3.90 -0.24 -7.63
C ALA A 104 4.41 0.78 -8.67
N ASP A 105 4.33 2.08 -8.35
CA ASP A 105 4.89 3.16 -9.17
C ASP A 105 6.41 2.99 -9.33
N ASP A 106 7.13 2.79 -8.22
CA ASP A 106 8.57 2.54 -8.25
C ASP A 106 8.93 1.23 -8.96
N CYS A 107 8.07 0.20 -8.89
CA CYS A 107 8.25 -1.03 -9.64
C CYS A 107 8.25 -0.76 -11.16
N VAL A 108 7.25 -0.04 -11.66
CA VAL A 108 7.19 0.36 -13.08
C VAL A 108 8.41 1.20 -13.45
N GLN A 109 8.78 2.17 -12.62
CA GLN A 109 9.91 3.06 -12.87
C GLN A 109 11.25 2.29 -12.92
N ILE A 110 11.46 1.29 -12.04
CA ILE A 110 12.66 0.45 -12.02
C ILE A 110 12.74 -0.43 -13.26
N HIS A 111 11.60 -0.94 -13.76
CA HIS A 111 11.56 -1.70 -15.00
C HIS A 111 11.74 -0.84 -16.24
N GLY A 112 11.53 0.50 -16.15
CA GLY A 112 11.60 1.41 -17.27
C GLY A 112 10.57 1.04 -18.35
N GLY A 113 10.98 1.01 -19.63
CA GLY A 113 10.09 0.65 -20.73
C GLY A 113 9.44 -0.74 -20.58
N TYR A 114 10.13 -1.69 -19.98
CA TYR A 114 9.59 -3.02 -19.69
C TYR A 114 8.53 -3.02 -18.57
N GLY A 115 8.47 -1.99 -17.75
CA GLY A 115 7.41 -1.83 -16.75
C GLY A 115 6.05 -1.49 -17.34
N PHE A 116 6.02 -1.04 -18.59
CA PHE A 116 4.79 -0.64 -19.30
C PHE A 116 4.16 -1.77 -20.12
N VAL A 117 4.90 -2.85 -20.39
CA VAL A 117 4.45 -3.99 -21.20
C VAL A 117 4.00 -5.17 -20.33
N LYS A 118 3.13 -6.02 -20.90
CA LYS A 118 2.52 -7.15 -20.17
C LYS A 118 3.44 -8.34 -19.92
N ASP A 119 4.62 -8.34 -20.52
CA ASP A 119 5.63 -9.41 -20.35
C ASP A 119 6.19 -9.45 -18.92
N TYR A 120 6.05 -8.33 -18.18
CA TYR A 120 6.45 -8.17 -16.79
C TYR A 120 5.23 -7.83 -15.92
N PRO A 121 5.21 -8.20 -14.64
CA PRO A 121 4.05 -7.98 -13.77
C PRO A 121 3.90 -6.53 -13.30
N ALA A 122 4.84 -5.63 -13.60
CA ALA A 122 4.90 -4.27 -13.08
C ALA A 122 3.64 -3.45 -13.42
N GLU A 123 3.19 -3.49 -14.70
CA GLU A 123 1.99 -2.78 -15.14
C GLU A 123 0.72 -3.29 -14.42
N LYS A 124 0.69 -4.60 -14.14
CA LYS A 124 -0.44 -5.22 -13.44
C LYS A 124 -0.51 -4.74 -11.98
N TYR A 125 0.61 -4.73 -11.27
CA TYR A 125 0.65 -4.18 -9.91
C TYR A 125 0.21 -2.73 -9.88
N PHE A 126 0.68 -1.91 -10.81
CA PHE A 126 0.33 -0.49 -10.89
C PHE A 126 -1.17 -0.26 -11.11
N ARG A 127 -1.78 -1.05 -11.97
CA ARG A 127 -3.22 -0.98 -12.25
C ARG A 127 -4.05 -1.49 -11.07
N ASP A 128 -3.71 -2.66 -10.54
CA ASP A 128 -4.51 -3.34 -9.52
C ASP A 128 -4.46 -2.61 -8.16
N VAL A 129 -3.31 -2.03 -7.82
CA VAL A 129 -3.10 -1.33 -6.54
C VAL A 129 -4.03 -0.12 -6.36
N LYS A 130 -4.47 0.50 -7.45
CA LYS A 130 -5.33 1.68 -7.37
C LYS A 130 -6.66 1.40 -6.66
N LEU A 131 -7.19 0.19 -6.79
CA LEU A 131 -8.39 -0.24 -6.08
C LEU A 131 -8.26 -0.07 -4.57
N THR A 132 -7.08 -0.32 -4.01
CA THR A 132 -6.86 -0.31 -2.56
C THR A 132 -7.02 1.07 -1.92
N THR A 133 -6.81 2.15 -2.69
CA THR A 133 -7.05 3.53 -2.21
C THR A 133 -8.51 3.95 -2.28
N ILE A 134 -9.37 3.16 -2.95
CA ILE A 134 -10.78 3.47 -3.20
C ILE A 134 -11.69 2.53 -2.39
N GLY A 135 -11.44 1.22 -2.45
CA GLY A 135 -12.23 0.19 -1.80
C GLY A 135 -12.28 0.34 -0.28
N GLU A 136 -13.40 -0.04 0.33
CA GLU A 136 -13.66 0.07 1.78
C GLU A 136 -13.48 1.50 2.34
N GLY A 137 -13.86 2.49 1.53
CA GLY A 137 -13.72 3.91 1.82
C GLY A 137 -12.40 4.49 1.32
N THR A 138 -12.50 5.60 0.59
CA THR A 138 -11.33 6.24 -0.02
C THR A 138 -10.32 6.72 1.03
N SER A 139 -9.10 7.03 0.60
CA SER A 139 -8.05 7.59 1.47
C SER A 139 -8.50 8.87 2.18
N GLU A 140 -9.33 9.70 1.53
CA GLU A 140 -9.92 10.91 2.12
C GLU A 140 -10.90 10.56 3.25
N ILE A 141 -11.72 9.52 3.04
CA ILE A 141 -12.65 9.03 4.08
C ILE A 141 -11.89 8.47 5.27
N GLN A 142 -10.80 7.73 5.06
CA GLN A 142 -9.99 7.25 6.18
C GLN A 142 -9.40 8.40 7.00
N ARG A 143 -8.88 9.45 6.34
CA ARG A 143 -8.39 10.66 7.01
C ARG A 143 -9.49 11.34 7.84
N LEU A 144 -10.69 11.44 7.28
CA LEU A 144 -11.84 12.01 7.97
C LEU A 144 -12.23 11.22 9.22
N VAL A 145 -12.24 9.88 9.14
CA VAL A 145 -12.53 8.99 10.27
C VAL A 145 -11.47 9.15 11.37
N ILE A 146 -10.20 9.14 11.01
CA ILE A 146 -9.09 9.33 11.96
C ILE A 146 -9.21 10.69 12.65
N ALA A 147 -9.37 11.78 11.88
CA ALA A 147 -9.46 13.13 12.41
C ALA A 147 -10.64 13.29 13.38
N ARG A 148 -11.81 12.76 13.04
CA ARG A 148 -13.01 12.81 13.93
C ARG A 148 -12.74 12.14 15.27
N HIS A 149 -12.05 11.00 15.29
CA HIS A 149 -11.73 10.31 16.54
C HIS A 149 -10.69 11.05 17.38
N LEU A 150 -9.70 11.67 16.74
CA LEU A 150 -8.69 12.47 17.45
C LEU A 150 -9.27 13.76 18.04
N LEU A 151 -10.26 14.36 17.37
CA LEU A 151 -10.86 15.63 17.79
C LEU A 151 -12.05 15.45 18.74
N ALA A 152 -12.59 14.24 18.87
CA ALA A 152 -13.69 13.96 19.78
C ALA A 152 -13.27 13.78 21.26
N GLY A 153 -11.95 13.85 21.56
CA GLY A 153 -11.37 13.78 22.90
C GLY A 153 -11.32 12.39 23.43
#